data_cfa67a770d16b9863e6a5053b4ffbb7e
#
_entry.id   cfa67a770d16b9863e6a5053b4ffbb7e
#
_cell.length_a   1.000
_cell.length_b   1.000
_cell.length_c   1.000
_cell.angle_alpha   90.00
_cell.angle_beta   90.00
_cell.angle_gamma   90.00
#
_symmetry.space_group_name_H-M   'P 1'
#
loop_
_entity.id
_entity.type
_entity.pdbx_description
1 polymer ?
#
loop_
_entity_poly.entity_id
_entity_poly.type
_entity_poly.pdbx_seq_one_letter_code
_entity_poly.pdbx_strand_id
1 'polypeptide(L)'
;DNSLFIRKYRHVKALQQQMFQVDQTYNQNPYQPGVKTATKVIKPLIDQTFTTVTERYNKEHGTQLDAATDYMPHKLVSDVEQLRNQPLQIKTNRVLVSPANEVIKWGAGCTLTIELEQAYPGENLDIDFGKPDVAAWGQLEISADGKEWQKVDFKQEKNRITLNLKQTPVKAVRFSNVGNAEQEVYLRRFMITLDK
;
A
#
# COMPACT_ATOMS: atom_id res chain seq x y z
N ASP A 1 8.71 -12.67 31.46
CA ASP A 1 8.91 -13.71 30.46
C ASP A 1 8.59 -13.18 29.06
N ASN A 2 9.63 -12.75 28.35
CA ASN A 2 9.51 -12.18 26.99
C ASN A 2 8.85 -13.14 25.98
N SER A 3 8.94 -14.45 26.21
CA SER A 3 8.41 -15.44 25.29
C SER A 3 6.87 -15.43 25.22
N LEU A 4 6.20 -15.23 26.35
CA LEU A 4 4.75 -15.15 26.42
C LEU A 4 4.23 -13.87 25.74
N PHE A 5 4.92 -12.74 25.93
CA PHE A 5 4.55 -11.50 25.27
C PHE A 5 4.72 -11.62 23.75
N ILE A 6 5.84 -12.11 23.27
CA ILE A 6 6.10 -12.29 21.83
C ILE A 6 5.03 -13.18 21.18
N ARG A 7 4.59 -14.23 21.87
CA ARG A 7 3.46 -15.05 21.37
C ARG A 7 2.16 -14.27 21.28
N LYS A 8 1.81 -13.51 22.32
CA LYS A 8 0.60 -12.67 22.33
C LYS A 8 0.66 -11.59 21.25
N TYR A 9 1.80 -10.91 21.12
CA TYR A 9 2.04 -9.91 20.11
C TYR A 9 1.82 -10.48 18.70
N ARG A 10 2.47 -11.61 18.38
CA ARG A 10 2.30 -12.27 17.07
C ARG A 10 0.86 -12.70 16.80
N HIS A 11 0.17 -13.17 17.83
CA HIS A 11 -1.23 -13.58 17.70
C HIS A 11 -2.14 -12.38 17.38
N VAL A 12 -2.01 -11.29 18.12
CA VAL A 12 -2.81 -10.08 17.87
C VAL A 12 -2.50 -9.48 16.50
N LYS A 13 -1.23 -9.46 16.09
CA LYS A 13 -0.84 -9.01 14.75
C LYS A 13 -1.44 -9.89 13.64
N ALA A 14 -1.47 -11.20 13.83
CA ALA A 14 -2.14 -12.11 12.89
C ALA A 14 -3.65 -11.83 12.79
N LEU A 15 -4.31 -11.57 13.91
CA LEU A 15 -5.73 -11.18 13.93
C LEU A 15 -5.98 -9.87 13.20
N GLN A 16 -5.13 -8.86 13.37
CA GLN A 16 -5.23 -7.60 12.62
C GLN A 16 -5.12 -7.83 11.12
N GLN A 17 -4.17 -8.66 10.68
CA GLN A 17 -4.00 -8.98 9.26
C GLN A 17 -5.23 -9.70 8.70
N GLN A 18 -5.82 -10.64 9.45
CA GLN A 18 -7.05 -11.31 9.06
C GLN A 18 -8.21 -10.31 8.94
N MET A 19 -8.34 -9.39 9.89
CA MET A 19 -9.38 -8.36 9.86
C MET A 19 -9.20 -7.39 8.69
N PHE A 20 -7.96 -7.07 8.33
CA PHE A 20 -7.67 -6.30 7.13
C PHE A 20 -8.15 -7.02 5.86
N GLN A 21 -7.92 -8.33 5.75
CA GLN A 21 -8.43 -9.13 4.63
C GLN A 21 -9.97 -9.14 4.58
N VAL A 22 -10.61 -9.24 5.75
CA VAL A 22 -12.07 -9.15 5.84
C VAL A 22 -12.58 -7.79 5.39
N ASP A 23 -11.90 -6.71 5.77
CA ASP A 23 -12.24 -5.35 5.35
C ASP A 23 -12.12 -5.17 3.83
N GLN A 24 -11.07 -5.72 3.20
CA GLN A 24 -10.93 -5.75 1.76
C GLN A 24 -12.05 -6.54 1.09
N THR A 25 -12.41 -7.70 1.66
CA THR A 25 -13.51 -8.51 1.15
C THR A 25 -14.85 -7.76 1.23
N TYR A 26 -15.07 -7.01 2.31
CA TYR A 26 -16.27 -6.18 2.46
C TYR A 26 -16.35 -5.09 1.40
N ASN A 27 -15.24 -4.43 1.10
CA ASN A 27 -15.18 -3.40 0.07
C ASN A 27 -15.46 -3.96 -1.33
N GLN A 28 -15.08 -5.22 -1.58
CA GLN A 28 -15.38 -5.93 -2.83
C GLN A 28 -16.80 -6.50 -2.87
N ASN A 29 -17.31 -6.98 -1.74
CA ASN A 29 -18.62 -7.57 -1.63
C ASN A 29 -19.33 -7.21 -0.30
N PRO A 30 -19.91 -6.00 -0.21
CA PRO A 30 -20.51 -5.48 1.01
C PRO A 30 -21.78 -6.25 1.49
N TYR A 31 -22.30 -7.12 0.64
CA TYR A 31 -23.48 -7.93 0.97
C TYR A 31 -23.16 -9.28 1.60
N GLN A 32 -21.87 -9.62 1.72
CA GLN A 32 -21.47 -10.88 2.34
C GLN A 32 -21.84 -10.90 3.83
N PRO A 33 -22.58 -11.88 4.31
CA PRO A 33 -22.97 -11.98 5.71
C PRO A 33 -21.77 -12.01 6.67
N GLY A 34 -21.84 -11.28 7.76
CA GLY A 34 -20.82 -11.25 8.81
C GLY A 34 -19.67 -10.31 8.58
N VAL A 35 -19.31 -9.97 7.34
CA VAL A 35 -18.16 -9.09 7.02
C VAL A 35 -18.38 -7.69 7.58
N LYS A 36 -19.57 -7.13 7.42
CA LYS A 36 -19.92 -5.81 7.95
C LYS A 36 -19.75 -5.70 9.46
N THR A 37 -20.13 -6.74 10.20
CA THR A 37 -19.98 -6.79 11.65
C THR A 37 -18.50 -6.88 12.04
N ALA A 38 -17.72 -7.71 11.34
CA ALA A 38 -16.30 -7.86 11.58
C ALA A 38 -15.55 -6.51 11.39
N THR A 39 -15.77 -5.83 10.27
CA THR A 39 -15.07 -4.56 9.97
C THR A 39 -15.52 -3.41 10.86
N LYS A 40 -16.79 -3.30 11.19
CA LYS A 40 -17.33 -2.17 11.97
C LYS A 40 -17.17 -2.30 13.48
N VAL A 41 -17.17 -3.53 14.00
CA VAL A 41 -17.19 -3.77 15.45
C VAL A 41 -15.93 -4.46 15.92
N ILE A 42 -15.54 -5.57 15.32
CA ILE A 42 -14.44 -6.40 15.82
C ILE A 42 -13.08 -5.77 15.51
N LYS A 43 -12.91 -5.25 14.30
CA LYS A 43 -11.64 -4.64 13.88
C LYS A 43 -11.16 -3.51 14.81
N PRO A 44 -11.99 -2.50 15.14
CA PRO A 44 -11.56 -1.44 16.06
C PRO A 44 -11.13 -1.95 17.44
N LEU A 45 -11.79 -3.01 17.95
CA LEU A 45 -11.44 -3.63 19.23
C LEU A 45 -10.09 -4.33 19.18
N ILE A 46 -9.79 -5.02 18.08
CA ILE A 46 -8.49 -5.67 17.86
C ILE A 46 -7.39 -4.61 17.76
N ASP A 47 -7.61 -3.54 17.01
CA ASP A 47 -6.64 -2.46 16.82
C ASP A 47 -6.33 -1.76 18.15
N GLN A 48 -7.35 -1.43 18.94
CA GLN A 48 -7.19 -0.84 20.26
C GLN A 48 -6.42 -1.78 21.20
N THR A 49 -6.75 -3.06 21.21
CA THR A 49 -6.08 -4.05 22.05
C THR A 49 -4.61 -4.17 21.66
N PHE A 50 -4.30 -4.20 20.37
CA PHE A 50 -2.93 -4.28 19.89
C PHE A 50 -2.11 -3.05 20.26
N THR A 51 -2.66 -1.85 20.08
CA THR A 51 -2.04 -0.60 20.46
C THR A 51 -1.72 -0.59 21.96
N THR A 52 -2.70 -0.87 22.80
CA THR A 52 -2.53 -0.91 24.26
C THR A 52 -1.47 -1.90 24.72
N VAL A 53 -1.46 -3.11 24.12
CA VAL A 53 -0.46 -4.13 24.46
C VAL A 53 0.95 -3.70 24.02
N THR A 54 1.08 -3.06 22.87
CA THR A 54 2.37 -2.61 22.35
C THR A 54 2.91 -1.43 23.16
N GLU A 55 2.09 -0.44 23.48
CA GLU A 55 2.47 0.70 24.33
C GLU A 55 2.94 0.25 25.71
N ARG A 56 2.20 -0.69 26.32
CA ARG A 56 2.58 -1.24 27.63
C ARG A 56 3.92 -1.97 27.54
N TYR A 57 4.13 -2.79 26.53
CA TYR A 57 5.39 -3.50 26.34
C TYR A 57 6.55 -2.54 26.12
N ASN A 58 6.38 -1.52 25.28
CA ASN A 58 7.41 -0.51 25.03
C ASN A 58 7.82 0.19 26.32
N LYS A 59 6.85 0.53 27.16
CA LYS A 59 7.10 1.17 28.47
C LYS A 59 7.85 0.24 29.44
N GLU A 60 7.47 -1.04 29.50
CA GLU A 60 8.06 -2.02 30.42
C GLU A 60 9.50 -2.43 30.02
N HIS A 61 9.79 -2.40 28.71
CA HIS A 61 11.06 -2.95 28.17
C HIS A 61 11.94 -1.90 27.48
N GLY A 62 11.55 -0.64 27.45
CA GLY A 62 12.30 0.44 26.79
C GLY A 62 12.44 0.24 25.27
N THR A 63 11.48 -0.43 24.64
CA THR A 63 11.46 -0.68 23.20
C THR A 63 10.61 0.35 22.46
N GLN A 64 10.74 0.41 21.14
CA GLN A 64 9.97 1.27 20.25
C GLN A 64 9.26 0.44 19.17
N LEU A 65 8.59 -0.64 19.59
CA LEU A 65 7.77 -1.42 18.68
C LEU A 65 6.56 -0.57 18.24
N ASP A 66 6.26 -0.63 16.96
CA ASP A 66 5.13 0.08 16.40
C ASP A 66 3.92 -0.86 16.26
N ALA A 67 2.82 -0.49 16.91
CA ALA A 67 1.59 -1.27 16.86
C ALA A 67 0.83 -1.12 15.55
N ALA A 68 1.02 0.00 14.87
CA ALA A 68 0.06 0.45 13.86
C ALA A 68 0.55 0.35 12.42
N THR A 69 1.85 0.54 12.16
CA THR A 69 2.33 0.88 10.82
C THR A 69 2.36 -0.24 9.81
N ASP A 70 2.47 -1.50 10.25
CA ASP A 70 2.43 -2.63 9.31
C ASP A 70 1.01 -3.01 8.87
N TYR A 71 0.02 -2.41 9.50
CA TYR A 71 -1.37 -2.77 9.35
C TYR A 71 -2.25 -1.65 8.80
N MET A 72 -1.94 -0.39 9.11
CA MET A 72 -2.77 0.74 8.68
C MET A 72 -2.85 0.82 7.17
N PRO A 73 -4.04 0.66 6.59
CA PRO A 73 -4.20 0.81 5.16
C PRO A 73 -3.90 2.26 4.79
N HIS A 74 -2.88 2.45 4.00
CA HIS A 74 -2.73 3.69 3.30
C HIS A 74 -3.81 3.77 2.21
N LYS A 75 -4.14 4.97 1.81
CA LYS A 75 -5.19 5.18 0.85
C LYS A 75 -4.69 4.81 -0.55
N LEU A 76 -5.34 3.86 -1.18
CA LEU A 76 -5.21 3.61 -2.61
C LEU A 76 -6.40 4.26 -3.31
N VAL A 77 -6.12 5.13 -4.26
CA VAL A 77 -7.13 5.79 -5.09
C VAL A 77 -6.84 5.49 -6.54
N SER A 78 -7.80 4.91 -7.25
CA SER A 78 -7.66 4.66 -8.67
C SER A 78 -9.00 4.80 -9.40
N ASP A 79 -8.98 5.38 -10.58
CA ASP A 79 -10.07 5.37 -11.55
C ASP A 79 -9.95 4.21 -12.56
N VAL A 80 -8.87 3.46 -12.50
CA VAL A 80 -8.75 2.16 -13.18
C VAL A 80 -9.59 1.12 -12.45
N GLU A 81 -10.59 0.56 -13.11
CA GLU A 81 -11.60 -0.31 -12.47
C GLU A 81 -10.99 -1.48 -11.70
N GLN A 82 -10.08 -2.21 -12.32
CA GLN A 82 -9.43 -3.39 -11.72
C GLN A 82 -8.51 -3.05 -10.54
N LEU A 83 -8.14 -1.77 -10.34
CA LEU A 83 -7.26 -1.32 -9.26
C LEU A 83 -8.00 -0.66 -8.09
N ARG A 84 -9.25 -0.28 -8.25
CA ARG A 84 -10.03 0.47 -7.23
C ARG A 84 -10.08 -0.20 -5.87
N ASN A 85 -10.13 -1.52 -5.85
CA ASN A 85 -10.31 -2.32 -4.64
C ASN A 85 -9.12 -3.24 -4.36
N GLN A 86 -7.97 -3.00 -5.00
CA GLN A 86 -6.79 -3.81 -4.74
C GLN A 86 -6.24 -3.52 -3.35
N PRO A 87 -5.92 -4.55 -2.56
CA PRO A 87 -5.38 -4.36 -1.23
C PRO A 87 -3.96 -3.80 -1.30
N LEU A 88 -3.66 -2.85 -0.40
CA LEU A 88 -2.30 -2.47 -0.09
C LEU A 88 -1.73 -3.42 0.95
N GLN A 89 -0.54 -3.93 0.69
CA GLN A 89 0.24 -4.68 1.66
C GLN A 89 1.36 -3.79 2.20
N ILE A 90 1.46 -3.74 3.52
CA ILE A 90 2.51 -3.00 4.19
C ILE A 90 3.41 -4.01 4.89
N LYS A 91 4.70 -3.95 4.61
CA LYS A 91 5.71 -4.79 5.23
C LYS A 91 6.85 -3.90 5.68
N THR A 92 6.99 -3.72 7.00
CA THR A 92 8.07 -2.97 7.64
C THR A 92 8.37 -1.62 6.97
N ASN A 93 9.12 -1.62 5.87
CA ASN A 93 9.52 -0.43 5.12
C ASN A 93 9.03 -0.43 3.67
N ARG A 94 8.04 -1.26 3.34
CA ARG A 94 7.53 -1.40 1.96
C ARG A 94 6.03 -1.26 1.90
N VAL A 95 5.57 -0.53 0.91
CA VAL A 95 4.16 -0.45 0.52
C VAL A 95 4.01 -1.08 -0.84
N LEU A 96 3.12 -2.04 -0.96
CA LEU A 96 2.92 -2.84 -2.16
C LEU A 96 1.43 -2.88 -2.52
N VAL A 97 1.10 -2.49 -3.74
CA VAL A 97 -0.20 -2.82 -4.33
C VAL A 97 -0.18 -4.29 -4.70
N SER A 98 -1.16 -5.04 -4.24
CA SER A 98 -1.32 -6.44 -4.64
C SER A 98 -1.61 -6.52 -6.13
N PRO A 99 -0.89 -7.37 -6.87
CA PRO A 99 -1.11 -7.51 -8.30
C PRO A 99 -2.50 -8.06 -8.57
N ALA A 100 -3.18 -7.50 -9.57
CA ALA A 100 -4.36 -8.09 -10.13
C ALA A 100 -3.97 -9.35 -10.93
N ASN A 101 -4.73 -10.43 -10.79
CA ASN A 101 -4.53 -11.66 -11.57
C ASN A 101 -5.24 -11.61 -12.93
N GLU A 102 -5.43 -10.42 -13.46
CA GLU A 102 -6.17 -10.17 -14.70
C GLU A 102 -5.50 -9.08 -15.53
N VAL A 103 -5.90 -8.99 -16.80
CA VAL A 103 -5.51 -7.87 -17.66
C VAL A 103 -6.17 -6.60 -17.14
N ILE A 104 -5.36 -5.60 -16.86
CA ILE A 104 -5.82 -4.27 -16.46
C ILE A 104 -5.97 -3.41 -17.71
N LYS A 105 -7.15 -2.85 -17.89
CA LYS A 105 -7.44 -1.86 -18.93
C LYS A 105 -7.25 -0.46 -18.36
N TRP A 106 -6.08 0.09 -18.64
CA TRP A 106 -5.69 1.41 -18.14
C TRP A 106 -6.11 2.50 -19.12
N GLY A 107 -7.27 3.07 -18.92
CA GLY A 107 -7.83 4.11 -19.80
C GLY A 107 -6.95 5.36 -19.91
N ALA A 108 -7.10 6.08 -21.00
CA ALA A 108 -6.44 7.38 -21.18
C ALA A 108 -6.86 8.35 -20.07
N GLY A 109 -5.91 9.04 -19.46
CA GLY A 109 -6.12 9.93 -18.33
C GLY A 109 -6.32 9.25 -16.98
N CYS A 110 -6.49 7.93 -16.93
CA CYS A 110 -6.69 7.20 -15.67
C CYS A 110 -5.43 7.11 -14.83
N THR A 111 -5.61 7.14 -13.51
CA THR A 111 -4.53 7.22 -12.52
C THR A 111 -4.61 6.12 -11.47
N LEU A 112 -3.47 5.80 -10.89
CA LEU A 112 -3.31 5.08 -9.64
C LEU A 112 -2.51 5.95 -8.68
N THR A 113 -3.07 6.25 -7.52
CA THR A 113 -2.41 7.02 -6.47
C THR A 113 -2.31 6.18 -5.20
N ILE A 114 -1.12 6.08 -4.65
CA ILE A 114 -0.85 5.54 -3.32
C ILE A 114 -0.53 6.73 -2.43
N GLU A 115 -1.34 6.95 -1.39
CA GLU A 115 -1.15 8.02 -0.42
C GLU A 115 -0.79 7.41 0.94
N LEU A 116 0.34 7.82 1.49
CA LEU A 116 0.82 7.41 2.80
C LEU A 116 0.23 8.31 3.88
N GLU A 117 0.16 7.83 5.10
CA GLU A 117 -0.35 8.60 6.23
C GLU A 117 0.47 9.87 6.48
N GLN A 118 1.79 9.76 6.37
CA GLN A 118 2.74 10.86 6.44
C GLN A 118 3.84 10.70 5.39
N ALA A 119 4.68 11.71 5.24
CA ALA A 119 5.84 11.61 4.37
C ALA A 119 6.94 10.76 5.03
N TYR A 120 7.55 9.89 4.25
CA TYR A 120 8.72 9.11 4.62
C TYR A 120 9.84 9.32 3.60
N PRO A 121 11.12 9.24 4.00
CA PRO A 121 12.20 9.23 3.04
C PRO A 121 12.05 8.04 2.08
N GLY A 122 11.99 8.30 0.79
CA GLY A 122 11.84 7.26 -0.23
C GLY A 122 13.19 6.65 -0.62
N GLU A 123 13.33 5.34 -0.51
CA GLU A 123 14.51 4.64 -1.00
C GLU A 123 14.38 4.29 -2.48
N ASN A 124 13.39 3.45 -2.80
CA ASN A 124 13.21 2.92 -4.14
C ASN A 124 11.74 2.80 -4.51
N LEU A 125 11.49 2.94 -5.80
CA LEU A 125 10.24 2.57 -6.45
C LEU A 125 10.52 1.46 -7.46
N ASP A 126 9.71 0.40 -7.43
CA ASP A 126 9.85 -0.78 -8.27
C ASP A 126 8.47 -1.15 -8.85
N ILE A 127 8.33 -1.00 -10.16
CA ILE A 127 7.07 -1.24 -10.86
C ILE A 127 7.31 -2.20 -12.02
N ASP A 128 6.45 -3.21 -12.15
CA ASP A 128 6.42 -4.15 -13.28
C ASP A 128 5.00 -4.19 -13.85
N PHE A 129 4.84 -3.66 -15.05
CA PHE A 129 3.58 -3.65 -15.78
C PHE A 129 3.38 -4.88 -16.68
N GLY A 130 4.32 -5.82 -16.71
CA GLY A 130 4.27 -6.97 -17.60
C GLY A 130 4.35 -6.62 -19.10
N LYS A 131 4.72 -5.38 -19.42
CA LYS A 131 4.70 -4.80 -20.77
C LYS A 131 5.91 -3.87 -20.97
N PRO A 132 6.62 -3.91 -22.10
CA PRO A 132 7.60 -2.89 -22.46
C PRO A 132 6.88 -1.59 -22.86
N ASP A 133 7.64 -0.52 -23.13
CA ASP A 133 7.16 0.76 -23.68
C ASP A 133 6.20 1.59 -22.80
N VAL A 134 6.13 1.31 -21.51
CA VAL A 134 5.33 2.11 -20.56
C VAL A 134 5.77 3.58 -20.55
N ALA A 135 7.06 3.85 -20.77
CA ALA A 135 7.59 5.22 -20.83
C ALA A 135 6.99 6.07 -21.97
N ALA A 136 6.41 5.43 -23.00
CA ALA A 136 5.79 6.17 -24.10
C ALA A 136 4.42 6.76 -23.75
N TRP A 137 3.74 6.24 -22.75
CA TRP A 137 2.39 6.64 -22.38
C TRP A 137 2.20 6.89 -20.88
N GLY A 138 3.10 6.40 -20.03
CA GLY A 138 3.02 6.51 -18.58
C GLY A 138 3.74 7.72 -18.03
N GLN A 139 3.18 8.34 -17.00
CA GLN A 139 3.81 9.40 -16.21
C GLN A 139 3.83 9.00 -14.75
N LEU A 140 4.98 9.17 -14.12
CA LEU A 140 5.19 8.94 -12.71
C LEU A 140 5.39 10.28 -12.00
N GLU A 141 4.72 10.44 -10.87
CA GLU A 141 4.82 11.63 -10.05
C GLU A 141 4.90 11.25 -8.57
N ILE A 142 5.63 12.02 -7.80
CA ILE A 142 5.73 11.91 -6.34
C ILE A 142 5.28 13.21 -5.70
N SER A 143 4.81 13.13 -4.47
CA SER A 143 4.43 14.28 -3.67
C SER A 143 4.92 14.13 -2.24
N ALA A 144 5.51 15.17 -1.68
CA ALA A 144 5.96 15.21 -0.29
C ALA A 144 4.83 15.58 0.70
N ASP A 145 3.77 16.21 0.23
CA ASP A 145 2.66 16.72 1.05
C ASP A 145 1.28 16.17 0.65
N GLY A 146 1.20 15.44 -0.46
CA GLY A 146 -0.04 14.93 -1.05
C GLY A 146 -0.80 15.96 -1.89
N LYS A 147 -0.24 17.16 -2.11
CA LYS A 147 -0.88 18.26 -2.84
C LYS A 147 -0.07 18.69 -4.05
N GLU A 148 1.20 18.99 -3.85
CA GLU A 148 2.10 19.38 -4.92
C GLU A 148 2.78 18.15 -5.52
N TRP A 149 2.72 18.01 -6.83
CA TRP A 149 3.20 16.85 -7.56
C TRP A 149 4.43 17.20 -8.38
N GLN A 150 5.46 16.39 -8.21
CA GLN A 150 6.69 16.47 -8.97
C GLN A 150 6.78 15.28 -9.93
N LYS A 151 6.89 15.57 -11.22
CA LYS A 151 7.14 14.55 -12.23
C LYS A 151 8.52 13.94 -12.02
N VAL A 152 8.60 12.63 -12.14
CA VAL A 152 9.85 11.87 -12.01
C VAL A 152 10.12 11.15 -13.32
N ASP A 153 11.29 11.45 -13.91
CA ASP A 153 11.74 10.72 -15.07
C ASP A 153 12.18 9.32 -14.69
N PHE A 154 11.79 8.36 -15.47
CA PHE A 154 12.16 6.96 -15.26
C PHE A 154 12.66 6.31 -16.55
N LYS A 155 13.48 5.27 -16.38
CA LYS A 155 13.88 4.37 -17.47
C LYS A 155 13.22 3.02 -17.22
N GLN A 156 12.79 2.40 -18.29
CA GLN A 156 12.22 1.06 -18.24
C GLN A 156 13.21 0.07 -18.84
N GLU A 157 13.50 -1.00 -18.11
CA GLU A 157 14.26 -2.14 -18.60
C GLU A 157 13.31 -3.33 -18.80
N LYS A 158 13.06 -3.70 -20.05
CA LYS A 158 12.03 -4.67 -20.42
C LYS A 158 10.66 -4.26 -19.87
N ASN A 159 10.14 -4.98 -18.88
CA ASN A 159 8.83 -4.73 -18.27
C ASN A 159 8.92 -3.95 -16.94
N ARG A 160 10.12 -3.62 -16.48
CA ARG A 160 10.37 -3.13 -15.12
C ARG A 160 10.89 -1.72 -15.11
N ILE A 161 10.36 -0.93 -14.20
CA ILE A 161 10.82 0.40 -13.84
C ILE A 161 11.39 0.30 -12.44
N THR A 162 12.67 0.64 -12.28
CA THR A 162 13.32 0.76 -10.97
C THR A 162 13.87 2.16 -10.84
N LEU A 163 13.49 2.85 -9.78
CA LEU A 163 13.89 4.22 -9.53
C LEU A 163 14.42 4.35 -8.11
N ASN A 164 15.62 4.91 -7.96
CA ASN A 164 16.16 5.33 -6.67
C ASN A 164 15.61 6.72 -6.33
N LEU A 165 14.89 6.84 -5.24
CA LEU A 165 14.25 8.07 -4.79
C LEU A 165 15.19 8.99 -3.99
N LYS A 166 16.43 8.56 -3.72
CA LYS A 166 17.49 9.35 -3.09
C LYS A 166 17.04 10.03 -1.78
N GLN A 167 16.29 9.32 -0.96
CA GLN A 167 15.75 9.82 0.30
C GLN A 167 14.78 11.02 0.14
N THR A 168 14.25 11.24 -1.04
CA THR A 168 13.23 12.27 -1.27
C THR A 168 12.00 11.97 -0.39
N PRO A 169 11.46 12.96 0.34
CA PRO A 169 10.24 12.76 1.10
C PRO A 169 9.08 12.37 0.20
N VAL A 170 8.43 11.25 0.50
CA VAL A 170 7.30 10.70 -0.24
C VAL A 170 6.11 10.52 0.68
N LYS A 171 5.07 11.32 0.47
CA LYS A 171 3.75 11.10 1.05
C LYS A 171 2.80 10.45 0.06
N ALA A 172 2.97 10.71 -1.23
CA ALA A 172 2.15 10.07 -2.24
C ALA A 172 2.95 9.79 -3.52
N VAL A 173 2.55 8.73 -4.22
CA VAL A 173 3.06 8.35 -5.53
C VAL A 173 1.86 8.18 -6.47
N ARG A 174 1.94 8.76 -7.67
CA ARG A 174 0.91 8.65 -8.69
C ARG A 174 1.50 8.16 -10.00
N PHE A 175 0.83 7.21 -10.61
CA PHE A 175 1.09 6.79 -11.98
C PHE A 175 -0.14 7.07 -12.85
N SER A 176 0.07 7.68 -14.00
CA SER A 176 -1.01 8.12 -14.90
C SER A 176 -0.76 7.64 -16.32
N ASN A 177 -1.80 7.25 -17.03
CA ASN A 177 -1.76 7.11 -18.48
C ASN A 177 -1.98 8.50 -19.10
N VAL A 178 -0.91 9.13 -19.55
CA VAL A 178 -0.94 10.44 -20.22
C VAL A 178 -1.03 10.32 -21.74
N GLY A 179 -1.10 9.10 -22.26
CA GLY A 179 -1.38 8.82 -23.67
C GLY A 179 -2.85 9.05 -23.99
N ASN A 180 -3.18 8.97 -25.26
CA ASN A 180 -4.52 9.18 -25.80
C ASN A 180 -5.30 7.89 -26.06
N ALA A 181 -4.76 6.73 -25.67
CA ALA A 181 -5.36 5.43 -25.85
C ALA A 181 -5.34 4.60 -24.57
N GLU A 182 -6.30 3.69 -24.45
CA GLU A 182 -6.30 2.66 -23.41
C GLU A 182 -5.11 1.73 -23.57
N GLN A 183 -4.50 1.34 -22.45
CA GLN A 183 -3.38 0.40 -22.40
C GLN A 183 -3.78 -0.86 -21.65
N GLU A 184 -3.50 -2.02 -22.24
CA GLU A 184 -3.64 -3.29 -21.55
C GLU A 184 -2.31 -3.66 -20.89
N VAL A 185 -2.34 -3.88 -19.59
CA VAL A 185 -1.15 -4.20 -18.77
C VAL A 185 -1.44 -5.34 -17.79
N TYR A 186 -0.39 -6.01 -17.36
CA TYR A 186 -0.41 -6.93 -16.22
C TYR A 186 0.40 -6.31 -15.09
N LEU A 187 -0.25 -5.70 -14.10
CA LEU A 187 0.46 -5.15 -12.96
C LEU A 187 1.00 -6.28 -12.08
N ARG A 188 2.27 -6.62 -12.27
CA ARG A 188 2.95 -7.66 -11.51
C ARG A 188 3.53 -7.14 -10.21
N ARG A 189 3.87 -5.84 -10.17
CA ARG A 189 4.44 -5.20 -9.00
C ARG A 189 4.24 -3.68 -9.08
N PHE A 190 3.85 -3.11 -7.97
CA PHE A 190 3.96 -1.68 -7.71
C PHE A 190 4.36 -1.52 -6.25
N MET A 191 5.64 -1.28 -6.00
CA MET A 191 6.21 -1.31 -4.66
C MET A 191 7.02 -0.04 -4.39
N ILE A 192 6.78 0.56 -3.24
CA ILE A 192 7.54 1.68 -2.69
C ILE A 192 8.33 1.14 -1.50
N THR A 193 9.65 1.35 -1.47
CA THR A 193 10.49 1.10 -0.31
C THR A 193 10.83 2.44 0.34
N LEU A 194 10.62 2.50 1.65
CA LEU A 194 10.79 3.71 2.47
C LEU A 194 11.87 3.48 3.51
N ASP A 195 12.58 4.55 3.88
CA ASP A 195 13.43 4.55 5.07
C ASP A 195 12.58 4.98 6.27
N LYS A 196 12.52 4.12 7.29
CA LYS A 196 11.72 4.33 8.51
C LYS A 196 12.61 4.40 9.72
#